data_fa00f1d6f639c316ab46e1e199ef2f9b
#
_entry.id   fa00f1d6f639c316ab46e1e199ef2f9b
#
_cell.length_a   1.000
_cell.length_b   1.000
_cell.length_c   1.000
_cell.angle_alpha   90.00
_cell.angle_beta   90.00
_cell.angle_gamma   90.00
#
_symmetry.space_group_name_H-M   'P 1'
#
loop_
_entity.id
_entity.type
_entity.pdbx_description
1 polymer ?
#
loop_
_entity_poly.entity_id
_entity_poly.type
_entity_poly.pdbx_seq_one_letter_code
_entity_poly.pdbx_strand_id
1 'polypeptide(L)'
;MALMAQAQTKIAPKLENGFKAVYTEESTLEAGAGPIKMTAEVEYVVGNVTADGATITVTSKIVSTEADASNPMSSLLTASSKLLDGIAIKFNTDVEGKVLGVANLDEVKTKAGEISKALIDEIYKNIPELSSMFPREGLEAQFAESLSETAIIQGITNSGVLGLNGKTIMNGATENYESEQGIKMKRMYFVTGKNIIANASLDMSKDELKAFIIKQVEEAAPDQAQMVKDNIDMVMEQLKPEVSAKTTYTMQDNGWPLSIKSETSQNMMGQSQKQTSVITLKQ
;
A
#
# COMPACT_ATOMS: atom_id res chain seq x y z
N MET A 1 44.52 1.78 0.50
CA MET A 1 43.13 1.54 0.03
C MET A 1 42.33 2.79 0.35
N ALA A 2 41.93 3.56 -0.67
CA ALA A 2 41.02 4.68 -0.45
C ALA A 2 39.61 4.10 -0.17
N LEU A 3 39.07 4.29 1.04
CA LEU A 3 37.67 4.09 1.30
C LEU A 3 36.91 5.09 0.40
N MET A 4 36.34 4.60 -0.68
CA MET A 4 35.34 5.40 -1.40
C MET A 4 34.18 5.60 -0.41
N ALA A 5 34.02 6.81 0.09
CA ALA A 5 32.83 7.20 0.82
C ALA A 5 31.64 7.01 -0.13
N GLN A 6 30.79 6.01 0.13
CA GLN A 6 29.57 5.83 -0.63
C GLN A 6 28.72 7.08 -0.42
N ALA A 7 28.35 7.75 -1.51
CA ALA A 7 27.53 8.94 -1.44
C ALA A 7 26.18 8.60 -0.82
N GLN A 8 25.86 9.29 0.28
CA GLN A 8 24.53 9.22 0.92
C GLN A 8 23.63 10.22 0.22
N THR A 9 22.41 9.80 -0.10
CA THR A 9 21.36 10.67 -0.64
C THR A 9 20.28 10.84 0.41
N LYS A 10 20.18 12.05 0.96
CA LYS A 10 19.10 12.42 1.87
C LYS A 10 17.89 12.84 1.06
N ILE A 11 16.73 12.24 1.34
CA ILE A 11 15.47 12.55 0.70
C ILE A 11 14.65 13.41 1.66
N ALA A 12 14.63 14.71 1.40
CA ALA A 12 13.84 15.67 2.16
C ALA A 12 13.13 16.57 1.16
N PRO A 13 11.81 16.46 1.01
CA PRO A 13 11.07 17.34 0.13
C PRO A 13 11.09 18.75 0.68
N LYS A 14 11.13 19.76 -0.21
CA LYS A 14 10.99 21.15 0.18
C LYS A 14 9.56 21.37 0.66
N LEU A 15 9.40 21.61 1.96
CA LEU A 15 8.12 21.88 2.60
C LEU A 15 7.90 23.39 2.63
N GLU A 16 7.08 23.89 1.72
CA GLU A 16 6.68 25.31 1.67
C GLU A 16 5.18 25.41 1.91
N ASN A 17 4.77 26.32 2.79
CA ASN A 17 3.35 26.52 3.10
C ASN A 17 2.57 26.90 1.85
N GLY A 18 1.51 26.17 1.53
CA GLY A 18 0.73 26.33 0.31
C GLY A 18 1.29 25.63 -0.93
N PHE A 19 2.45 24.95 -0.84
CA PHE A 19 2.91 24.10 -1.95
C PHE A 19 1.89 23.02 -2.28
N LYS A 20 1.63 22.87 -3.58
CA LYS A 20 0.67 21.91 -4.11
C LYS A 20 1.31 21.08 -5.21
N ALA A 21 1.12 19.77 -5.14
CA ALA A 21 1.46 18.82 -6.20
C ALA A 21 0.26 17.91 -6.49
N VAL A 22 -0.02 17.71 -7.77
CA VAL A 22 -1.09 16.81 -8.22
C VAL A 22 -0.46 15.71 -9.06
N TYR A 23 -0.77 14.47 -8.72
CA TYR A 23 -0.29 13.29 -9.44
C TYR A 23 -1.46 12.58 -10.11
N THR A 24 -1.19 11.99 -11.28
CA THR A 24 -2.04 10.94 -11.83
C THR A 24 -1.45 9.60 -11.39
N GLU A 25 -2.28 8.74 -10.83
CA GLU A 25 -1.94 7.37 -10.50
C GLU A 25 -2.73 6.43 -11.40
N GLU A 26 -2.02 5.57 -12.13
CA GLU A 26 -2.58 4.49 -12.93
C GLU A 26 -2.14 3.18 -12.31
N SER A 27 -3.08 2.33 -11.91
CA SER A 27 -2.79 1.03 -11.31
C SER A 27 -3.53 -0.09 -12.02
N THR A 28 -2.91 -1.26 -12.06
CA THR A 28 -3.50 -2.50 -12.55
C THR A 28 -3.22 -3.60 -11.54
N LEU A 29 -4.26 -4.25 -11.08
CA LEU A 29 -4.19 -5.46 -10.26
C LEU A 29 -4.63 -6.64 -11.11
N GLU A 30 -3.74 -7.60 -11.32
CA GLU A 30 -4.02 -8.89 -11.95
C GLU A 30 -4.12 -9.94 -10.85
N ALA A 31 -5.32 -10.48 -10.65
CA ALA A 31 -5.63 -11.52 -9.68
C ALA A 31 -6.54 -12.55 -10.34
N GLY A 32 -6.85 -13.66 -9.64
CA GLY A 32 -7.76 -14.69 -10.15
C GLY A 32 -9.17 -14.19 -10.54
N ALA A 33 -9.51 -12.98 -10.13
CA ALA A 33 -10.77 -12.28 -10.47
C ALA A 33 -10.73 -11.54 -11.83
N GLY A 34 -9.62 -11.64 -12.59
CA GLY A 34 -9.36 -10.82 -13.78
C GLY A 34 -8.67 -9.49 -13.45
N PRO A 35 -8.25 -8.72 -14.48
CA PRO A 35 -7.57 -7.45 -14.26
C PRO A 35 -8.53 -6.37 -13.79
N ILE A 36 -8.10 -5.62 -12.76
CA ILE A 36 -8.76 -4.40 -12.31
C ILE A 36 -7.81 -3.25 -12.61
N LYS A 37 -8.26 -2.27 -13.40
CA LYS A 37 -7.50 -1.06 -13.69
C LYS A 37 -8.17 0.12 -13.03
N MET A 38 -7.37 0.99 -12.45
CA MET A 38 -7.84 2.21 -11.80
C MET A 38 -6.96 3.38 -12.19
N THR A 39 -7.60 4.51 -12.44
CA THR A 39 -6.93 5.80 -12.57
C THR A 39 -7.46 6.73 -11.50
N ALA A 40 -6.56 7.37 -10.75
CA ALA A 40 -6.88 8.35 -9.74
C ALA A 40 -6.05 9.62 -9.91
N GLU A 41 -6.58 10.74 -9.44
CA GLU A 41 -5.84 11.98 -9.21
C GLU A 41 -5.59 12.11 -7.71
N VAL A 42 -4.33 12.31 -7.33
CA VAL A 42 -3.93 12.46 -5.94
C VAL A 42 -3.30 13.82 -5.74
N GLU A 43 -3.93 14.64 -4.91
CA GLU A 43 -3.46 15.98 -4.57
C GLU A 43 -2.74 15.96 -3.23
N TYR A 44 -1.57 16.60 -3.18
CA TYR A 44 -0.78 16.84 -1.99
C TYR A 44 -0.70 18.33 -1.75
N VAL A 45 -1.09 18.80 -0.56
CA VAL A 45 -1.01 20.21 -0.14
C VAL A 45 -0.24 20.30 1.16
N VAL A 46 0.86 21.06 1.13
CA VAL A 46 1.68 21.33 2.33
C VAL A 46 1.09 22.53 3.08
N GLY A 47 0.87 22.39 4.36
CA GLY A 47 0.38 23.44 5.25
C GLY A 47 1.01 23.38 6.63
N ASN A 48 0.76 24.43 7.43
CA ASN A 48 1.23 24.51 8.82
C ASN A 48 2.72 24.22 8.99
N VAL A 49 3.56 24.78 8.11
CA VAL A 49 5.02 24.58 8.18
C VAL A 49 5.56 25.33 9.41
N THR A 50 6.24 24.61 10.29
CA THR A 50 6.87 25.11 11.52
C THR A 50 8.32 24.65 11.62
N ALA A 51 9.01 25.02 12.71
CA ALA A 51 10.36 24.53 12.97
C ALA A 51 10.41 23.01 13.28
N ASP A 52 9.28 22.41 13.66
CA ASP A 52 9.21 21.00 14.08
C ASP A 52 8.67 20.08 12.96
N GLY A 53 8.12 20.65 11.87
CA GLY A 53 7.56 19.89 10.76
C GLY A 53 6.44 20.60 10.03
N ALA A 54 5.59 19.82 9.35
CA ALA A 54 4.49 20.33 8.55
C ALA A 54 3.27 19.39 8.61
N THR A 55 2.16 19.87 8.07
CA THR A 55 1.01 19.02 7.74
C THR A 55 0.95 18.85 6.23
N ILE A 56 0.86 17.61 5.74
CA ILE A 56 0.61 17.31 4.33
C ILE A 56 -0.82 16.76 4.22
N THR A 57 -1.68 17.49 3.52
CA THR A 57 -3.03 17.02 3.20
C THR A 57 -3.00 16.26 1.90
N VAL A 58 -3.50 15.03 1.90
CA VAL A 58 -3.58 14.16 0.72
C VAL A 58 -5.05 13.89 0.42
N THR A 59 -5.46 14.12 -0.82
CA THR A 59 -6.81 13.83 -1.29
C THR A 59 -6.72 13.04 -2.58
N SER A 60 -7.24 11.82 -2.58
CA SER A 60 -7.34 10.98 -3.77
C SER A 60 -8.74 11.08 -4.35
N LYS A 61 -8.84 11.15 -5.67
CA LYS A 61 -10.09 11.12 -6.43
C LYS A 61 -10.00 10.10 -7.54
N ILE A 62 -10.83 9.08 -7.50
CA ILE A 62 -10.92 8.08 -8.55
C ILE A 62 -11.53 8.72 -9.79
N VAL A 63 -10.82 8.63 -10.91
CA VAL A 63 -11.24 9.15 -12.21
C VAL A 63 -11.94 8.06 -13.02
N SER A 64 -11.39 6.85 -13.02
CA SER A 64 -11.97 5.70 -13.71
C SER A 64 -11.61 4.38 -13.03
N THR A 65 -12.47 3.40 -13.19
CA THR A 65 -12.23 2.01 -12.79
C THR A 65 -12.76 1.10 -13.88
N GLU A 66 -11.91 0.17 -14.35
CA GLU A 66 -12.26 -0.89 -15.28
C GLU A 66 -12.11 -2.23 -14.53
N ALA A 67 -13.20 -2.94 -14.33
CA ALA A 67 -13.24 -4.24 -13.66
C ALA A 67 -14.41 -5.06 -14.19
N ASP A 68 -14.34 -6.38 -14.07
CA ASP A 68 -15.50 -7.24 -14.36
C ASP A 68 -16.52 -7.14 -13.21
N ALA A 69 -17.59 -6.38 -13.45
CA ALA A 69 -18.65 -6.16 -12.47
C ALA A 69 -19.46 -7.43 -12.16
N SER A 70 -19.38 -8.47 -12.99
CA SER A 70 -20.05 -9.76 -12.77
C SER A 70 -19.25 -10.65 -11.80
N ASN A 71 -17.98 -10.34 -11.57
CA ASN A 71 -17.13 -11.09 -10.66
C ASN A 71 -17.23 -10.50 -9.24
N PRO A 72 -17.70 -11.29 -8.26
CA PRO A 72 -17.86 -10.83 -6.87
C PRO A 72 -16.58 -10.27 -6.25
N MET A 73 -15.43 -10.90 -6.50
CA MET A 73 -14.15 -10.45 -5.96
C MET A 73 -13.70 -9.13 -6.59
N SER A 74 -13.90 -8.93 -7.90
CA SER A 74 -13.64 -7.66 -8.57
C SER A 74 -14.48 -6.53 -7.97
N SER A 75 -15.75 -6.80 -7.65
CA SER A 75 -16.65 -5.83 -7.03
C SER A 75 -16.19 -5.43 -5.63
N LEU A 76 -15.76 -6.39 -4.81
CA LEU A 76 -15.20 -6.12 -3.47
C LEU A 76 -13.91 -5.29 -3.53
N LEU A 77 -12.97 -5.66 -4.41
CA LEU A 77 -11.72 -4.92 -4.58
C LEU A 77 -11.95 -3.49 -5.09
N THR A 78 -12.89 -3.32 -6.02
CA THR A 78 -13.29 -2.00 -6.50
C THR A 78 -13.95 -1.16 -5.40
N ALA A 79 -14.79 -1.77 -4.55
CA ALA A 79 -15.39 -1.07 -3.41
C ALA A 79 -14.33 -0.66 -2.39
N SER A 80 -13.40 -1.55 -2.06
CA SER A 80 -12.30 -1.23 -1.14
C SER A 80 -11.47 -0.05 -1.63
N SER A 81 -11.20 0.04 -2.94
CA SER A 81 -10.45 1.17 -3.51
C SER A 81 -11.18 2.51 -3.38
N LYS A 82 -12.52 2.50 -3.33
CA LYS A 82 -13.34 3.71 -3.18
C LYS A 82 -13.51 4.19 -1.74
N LEU A 83 -13.04 3.44 -0.76
CA LEU A 83 -13.29 3.72 0.66
C LEU A 83 -12.77 5.10 1.12
N LEU A 84 -11.66 5.55 0.55
CA LEU A 84 -11.04 6.84 0.85
C LEU A 84 -11.22 7.88 -0.28
N ASP A 85 -12.09 7.61 -1.27
CA ASP A 85 -12.28 8.49 -2.41
C ASP A 85 -12.83 9.86 -1.99
N GLY A 86 -12.14 10.93 -2.37
CA GLY A 86 -12.49 12.31 -2.02
C GLY A 86 -12.31 12.70 -0.56
N ILE A 87 -11.81 11.81 0.31
CA ILE A 87 -11.53 12.13 1.72
C ILE A 87 -10.15 12.79 1.82
N ALA A 88 -10.10 14.00 2.41
CA ALA A 88 -8.86 14.67 2.72
C ALA A 88 -8.23 14.08 3.99
N ILE A 89 -7.06 13.46 3.87
CA ILE A 89 -6.31 12.89 4.97
C ILE A 89 -5.15 13.83 5.30
N LYS A 90 -5.01 14.25 6.56
CA LYS A 90 -3.97 15.15 7.02
C LYS A 90 -2.89 14.36 7.76
N PHE A 91 -1.69 14.35 7.22
CA PHE A 91 -0.53 13.72 7.82
C PHE A 91 0.34 14.74 8.53
N ASN A 92 0.68 14.51 9.79
CA ASN A 92 1.75 15.23 10.48
C ASN A 92 3.08 14.66 10.02
N THR A 93 4.02 15.54 9.71
CA THR A 93 5.37 15.17 9.30
C THR A 93 6.42 15.90 10.13
N ASP A 94 7.64 15.35 10.20
CA ASP A 94 8.80 16.08 10.68
C ASP A 94 9.31 17.08 9.61
N VAL A 95 10.41 17.77 9.94
CA VAL A 95 11.04 18.77 9.05
C VAL A 95 11.59 18.18 7.74
N GLU A 96 11.76 16.86 7.67
CA GLU A 96 12.23 16.12 6.49
C GLU A 96 11.07 15.51 5.70
N GLY A 97 9.83 15.75 6.11
CA GLY A 97 8.64 15.24 5.48
C GLY A 97 8.31 13.78 5.81
N LYS A 98 9.00 13.17 6.78
CA LYS A 98 8.67 11.83 7.27
C LYS A 98 7.33 11.86 7.98
N VAL A 99 6.42 10.98 7.58
CA VAL A 99 5.09 10.86 8.19
C VAL A 99 5.23 10.36 9.64
N LEU A 100 4.58 11.07 10.57
CA LEU A 100 4.58 10.78 12.01
C LEU A 100 3.23 10.26 12.51
N GLY A 101 2.12 10.62 11.85
CA GLY A 101 0.78 10.24 12.25
C GLY A 101 -0.29 10.89 11.37
N VAL A 102 -1.56 10.55 11.62
CA VAL A 102 -2.73 11.10 10.94
C VAL A 102 -3.43 12.11 11.85
N ALA A 103 -3.41 13.40 11.47
CA ALA A 103 -3.92 14.49 12.31
C ALA A 103 -5.46 14.51 12.43
N ASN A 104 -6.19 13.98 11.45
CA ASN A 104 -7.65 13.96 11.41
C ASN A 104 -8.23 12.55 11.32
N LEU A 105 -7.63 11.58 12.01
CA LEU A 105 -8.00 10.16 11.93
C LEU A 105 -9.48 9.89 12.21
N ASP A 106 -10.06 10.53 13.24
CA ASP A 106 -11.47 10.32 13.61
C ASP A 106 -12.43 10.84 12.52
N GLU A 107 -12.10 11.98 11.90
CA GLU A 107 -12.86 12.51 10.76
C GLU A 107 -12.79 11.55 9.56
N VAL A 108 -11.60 11.02 9.26
CA VAL A 108 -11.40 10.04 8.18
C VAL A 108 -12.22 8.78 8.44
N LYS A 109 -12.13 8.21 9.64
CA LYS A 109 -12.88 7.02 10.03
C LYS A 109 -14.39 7.22 9.94
N THR A 110 -14.89 8.37 10.38
CA THR A 110 -16.32 8.68 10.32
C THR A 110 -16.81 8.73 8.88
N LYS A 111 -16.14 9.50 8.01
CA LYS A 111 -16.50 9.62 6.59
C LYS A 111 -16.39 8.31 5.83
N ALA A 112 -15.28 7.61 6.01
CA ALA A 112 -15.05 6.32 5.37
C ALA A 112 -16.04 5.24 5.87
N GLY A 113 -16.44 5.29 7.16
CA GLY A 113 -17.46 4.41 7.72
C GLY A 113 -18.86 4.64 7.10
N GLU A 114 -19.21 5.87 6.74
CA GLU A 114 -20.44 6.16 5.99
C GLU A 114 -20.36 5.61 4.55
N ILE A 115 -19.22 5.80 3.89
CA ILE A 115 -18.98 5.29 2.54
C ILE A 115 -18.99 3.75 2.54
N SER A 116 -18.35 3.09 3.53
CA SER A 116 -18.32 1.64 3.61
C SER A 116 -19.70 1.00 3.69
N LYS A 117 -20.60 1.58 4.49
CA LYS A 117 -22.00 1.10 4.59
C LYS A 117 -22.71 1.18 3.25
N ALA A 118 -22.59 2.32 2.55
CA ALA A 118 -23.21 2.51 1.24
C ALA A 118 -22.63 1.53 0.19
N LEU A 119 -21.32 1.29 0.21
CA LEU A 119 -20.66 0.33 -0.67
C LEU A 119 -21.11 -1.11 -0.42
N ILE A 120 -21.26 -1.52 0.84
CA ILE A 120 -21.76 -2.85 1.20
C ILE A 120 -23.20 -3.02 0.73
N ASP A 121 -24.04 -2.01 0.93
CA ASP A 121 -25.43 -2.03 0.45
C ASP A 121 -25.49 -2.17 -1.08
N GLU A 122 -24.65 -1.44 -1.80
CA GLU A 122 -24.55 -1.52 -3.27
C GLU A 122 -24.08 -2.90 -3.74
N ILE A 123 -23.06 -3.47 -3.09
CA ILE A 123 -22.53 -4.80 -3.40
C ILE A 123 -23.61 -5.86 -3.22
N TYR A 124 -24.31 -5.88 -2.09
CA TYR A 124 -25.37 -6.87 -1.84
C TYR A 124 -26.58 -6.69 -2.73
N LYS A 125 -26.89 -5.47 -3.15
CA LYS A 125 -27.93 -5.22 -4.14
C LYS A 125 -27.58 -5.78 -5.50
N ASN A 126 -26.31 -5.63 -5.93
CA ASN A 126 -25.86 -6.06 -7.25
C ASN A 126 -25.51 -7.55 -7.31
N ILE A 127 -25.03 -8.13 -6.21
CA ILE A 127 -24.60 -9.53 -6.08
C ILE A 127 -25.13 -10.08 -4.74
N PRO A 128 -26.43 -10.47 -4.67
CA PRO A 128 -27.06 -10.89 -3.41
C PRO A 128 -26.37 -12.11 -2.75
N GLU A 129 -25.76 -12.99 -3.55
CA GLU A 129 -25.09 -14.19 -3.08
C GLU A 129 -23.88 -13.86 -2.18
N LEU A 130 -23.27 -12.67 -2.34
CA LEU A 130 -22.16 -12.23 -1.49
C LEU A 130 -22.55 -12.09 -0.02
N SER A 131 -23.81 -11.79 0.30
CA SER A 131 -24.24 -11.66 1.69
C SER A 131 -24.15 -12.97 2.50
N SER A 132 -24.22 -14.11 1.81
CA SER A 132 -24.02 -15.43 2.43
C SER A 132 -22.56 -15.86 2.51
N MET A 133 -21.72 -15.38 1.58
CA MET A 133 -20.28 -15.68 1.56
C MET A 133 -19.47 -14.76 2.48
N PHE A 134 -19.88 -13.51 2.56
CA PHE A 134 -19.25 -12.45 3.34
C PHE A 134 -20.34 -11.73 4.17
N PRO A 135 -20.60 -12.14 5.41
CA PRO A 135 -21.54 -11.45 6.27
C PRO A 135 -21.20 -9.97 6.45
N ARG A 136 -22.24 -9.12 6.59
CA ARG A 136 -22.09 -7.65 6.73
C ARG A 136 -21.08 -7.26 7.80
N GLU A 137 -21.22 -7.85 9.00
CA GLU A 137 -20.34 -7.55 10.12
C GLU A 137 -18.88 -7.85 9.82
N GLY A 138 -18.60 -8.91 9.04
CA GLY A 138 -17.26 -9.27 8.60
C GLY A 138 -16.67 -8.24 7.63
N LEU A 139 -17.45 -7.78 6.64
CA LEU A 139 -17.01 -6.74 5.71
C LEU A 139 -16.82 -5.39 6.40
N GLU A 140 -17.73 -5.01 7.32
CA GLU A 140 -17.59 -3.78 8.10
C GLU A 140 -16.34 -3.82 8.99
N ALA A 141 -16.04 -4.96 9.61
CA ALA A 141 -14.82 -5.15 10.40
C ALA A 141 -13.56 -5.04 9.53
N GLN A 142 -13.54 -5.68 8.36
CA GLN A 142 -12.42 -5.62 7.42
C GLN A 142 -12.19 -4.19 6.91
N PHE A 143 -13.24 -3.46 6.57
CA PHE A 143 -13.12 -2.05 6.17
C PHE A 143 -12.63 -1.18 7.34
N ALA A 144 -13.12 -1.42 8.56
CA ALA A 144 -12.66 -0.68 9.74
C ALA A 144 -11.17 -0.93 10.04
N GLU A 145 -10.67 -2.15 9.83
CA GLU A 145 -9.25 -2.48 9.99
C GLU A 145 -8.38 -1.75 8.98
N SER A 146 -8.80 -1.68 7.70
CA SER A 146 -8.10 -0.92 6.66
C SER A 146 -8.07 0.59 6.93
N LEU A 147 -8.90 1.10 7.83
CA LEU A 147 -8.94 2.49 8.31
C LEU A 147 -8.14 2.70 9.61
N SER A 148 -7.35 1.72 10.06
CA SER A 148 -6.42 1.93 11.16
C SER A 148 -5.36 2.97 10.78
N GLU A 149 -4.84 3.73 11.75
CA GLU A 149 -3.79 4.71 11.48
C GLU A 149 -2.57 4.07 10.82
N THR A 150 -2.19 2.90 11.29
CA THR A 150 -1.07 2.12 10.73
C THR A 150 -1.31 1.77 9.27
N ALA A 151 -2.49 1.25 8.90
CA ALA A 151 -2.81 0.89 7.52
C ALA A 151 -2.81 2.13 6.59
N ILE A 152 -3.39 3.26 7.04
CA ILE A 152 -3.40 4.52 6.28
C ILE A 152 -1.96 5.03 6.06
N ILE A 153 -1.11 5.02 7.10
CA ILE A 153 0.29 5.44 6.96
C ILE A 153 1.06 4.49 6.04
N GLN A 154 0.91 3.19 6.19
CA GLN A 154 1.56 2.20 5.32
C GLN A 154 1.14 2.36 3.86
N GLY A 155 -0.13 2.58 3.58
CA GLY A 155 -0.64 2.80 2.23
C GLY A 155 0.03 3.99 1.53
N ILE A 156 0.29 5.11 2.24
CA ILE A 156 0.94 6.29 1.65
C ILE A 156 2.47 6.21 1.63
N THR A 157 3.09 5.39 2.51
CA THR A 157 4.54 5.36 2.67
C THR A 157 5.22 4.14 2.04
N ASN A 158 4.52 3.03 1.77
CA ASN A 158 5.17 1.82 1.24
C ASN A 158 5.66 1.98 -0.21
N SER A 159 4.89 2.62 -1.07
CA SER A 159 5.25 2.84 -2.48
C SER A 159 4.75 4.18 -3.05
N GLY A 160 4.19 5.04 -2.20
CA GLY A 160 3.62 6.32 -2.58
C GLY A 160 4.63 7.47 -2.63
N VAL A 161 4.11 8.66 -2.89
CA VAL A 161 4.89 9.91 -3.04
C VAL A 161 5.68 10.25 -1.77
N LEU A 162 5.17 9.91 -0.58
CA LEU A 162 5.82 10.18 0.71
C LEU A 162 6.75 9.04 1.18
N GLY A 163 6.90 7.96 0.38
CA GLY A 163 7.57 6.73 0.80
C GLY A 163 9.07 6.85 1.10
N LEU A 164 9.73 7.82 0.51
CA LEU A 164 11.17 8.06 0.71
C LEU A 164 11.48 9.24 1.66
N ASN A 165 10.47 10.02 2.04
CA ASN A 165 10.65 11.23 2.83
C ASN A 165 11.33 10.93 4.19
N GLY A 166 12.29 11.77 4.57
CA GLY A 166 13.07 11.63 5.79
C GLY A 166 14.10 10.49 5.76
N LYS A 167 14.26 9.78 4.64
CA LYS A 167 15.24 8.70 4.52
C LYS A 167 16.58 9.22 4.04
N THR A 168 17.66 8.65 4.60
CA THR A 168 19.02 8.77 4.06
C THR A 168 19.38 7.46 3.41
N ILE A 169 19.53 7.46 2.09
CA ILE A 169 19.71 6.25 1.28
C ILE A 169 21.15 6.18 0.79
N MET A 170 21.79 5.04 0.98
CA MET A 170 23.07 4.67 0.37
C MET A 170 22.83 3.62 -0.71
N ASN A 171 23.64 3.64 -1.75
CA ASN A 171 23.60 2.58 -2.77
C ASN A 171 23.94 1.22 -2.14
N GLY A 172 23.07 0.22 -2.32
CA GLY A 172 23.17 -1.09 -1.69
C GLY A 172 22.69 -1.18 -0.24
N ALA A 173 22.16 -0.07 0.35
CA ALA A 173 21.58 -0.11 1.69
C ALA A 173 20.34 -1.01 1.72
N THR A 174 20.14 -1.67 2.86
CA THR A 174 18.97 -2.54 3.10
C THR A 174 18.14 -2.04 4.25
N GLU A 175 16.83 -2.25 4.16
CA GLU A 175 15.83 -1.92 5.17
C GLU A 175 14.88 -3.12 5.33
N ASN A 176 14.64 -3.53 6.57
CA ASN A 176 13.60 -4.51 6.86
C ASN A 176 12.32 -3.77 7.21
N TYR A 177 11.20 -4.25 6.71
CA TYR A 177 9.89 -3.70 7.00
C TYR A 177 8.83 -4.80 6.97
N GLU A 178 7.67 -4.51 7.49
CA GLU A 178 6.52 -5.41 7.48
C GLU A 178 5.46 -4.88 6.52
N SER A 179 4.89 -5.76 5.69
CA SER A 179 3.77 -5.39 4.80
C SER A 179 2.49 -5.21 5.60
N GLU A 180 1.44 -4.65 4.97
CA GLU A 180 0.10 -4.52 5.56
C GLU A 180 -0.48 -5.84 6.03
N GLN A 181 -0.05 -6.95 5.44
CA GLN A 181 -0.48 -8.31 5.77
C GLN A 181 0.38 -8.99 6.85
N GLY A 182 1.33 -8.27 7.48
CA GLY A 182 2.24 -8.84 8.48
C GLY A 182 3.38 -9.67 7.89
N ILE A 183 3.65 -9.56 6.59
CA ILE A 183 4.73 -10.29 5.91
C ILE A 183 6.03 -9.53 6.09
N LYS A 184 7.05 -10.16 6.66
CA LYS A 184 8.39 -9.55 6.80
C LYS A 184 9.08 -9.50 5.45
N MET A 185 9.51 -8.30 5.09
CA MET A 185 10.14 -7.97 3.81
C MET A 185 11.50 -7.31 4.03
N LYS A 186 12.42 -7.55 3.12
CA LYS A 186 13.70 -6.87 3.02
C LYS A 186 13.74 -6.04 1.74
N ARG A 187 14.03 -4.76 1.87
CA ARG A 187 14.17 -3.82 0.75
C ARG A 187 15.63 -3.44 0.57
N MET A 188 16.12 -3.44 -0.66
CA MET A 188 17.46 -2.98 -1.04
C MET A 188 17.36 -1.79 -1.99
N TYR A 189 18.16 -0.77 -1.75
CA TYR A 189 18.15 0.46 -2.52
C TYR A 189 19.32 0.58 -3.47
N PHE A 190 19.06 1.08 -4.68
CA PHE A 190 20.07 1.46 -5.67
C PHE A 190 19.83 2.90 -6.10
N VAL A 191 20.89 3.73 -6.06
CA VAL A 191 20.82 5.15 -6.39
C VAL A 191 21.66 5.43 -7.62
N THR A 192 21.06 6.03 -8.65
CA THR A 192 21.75 6.44 -9.87
C THR A 192 21.23 7.80 -10.33
N GLY A 193 21.99 8.85 -10.05
CA GLY A 193 21.55 10.23 -10.30
C GLY A 193 20.28 10.57 -9.54
N LYS A 194 19.23 10.97 -10.27
CA LYS A 194 17.91 11.27 -9.70
C LYS A 194 17.00 10.04 -9.57
N ASN A 195 17.47 8.86 -9.95
CA ASN A 195 16.68 7.65 -9.86
C ASN A 195 17.06 6.84 -8.61
N ILE A 196 16.04 6.41 -7.88
CA ILE A 196 16.16 5.52 -6.73
C ILE A 196 15.34 4.28 -7.03
N ILE A 197 15.98 3.12 -7.02
CA ILE A 197 15.32 1.83 -7.21
C ILE A 197 15.29 1.12 -5.87
N ALA A 198 14.12 0.70 -5.44
CA ALA A 198 13.90 -0.10 -4.25
C ALA A 198 13.40 -1.49 -4.67
N ASN A 199 14.22 -2.52 -4.48
CA ASN A 199 13.83 -3.91 -4.69
C ASN A 199 13.53 -4.54 -3.35
N ALA A 200 12.34 -5.10 -3.20
CA ALA A 200 11.93 -5.81 -2.00
C ALA A 200 11.66 -7.29 -2.28
N SER A 201 11.96 -8.12 -1.31
CA SER A 201 11.70 -9.56 -1.33
C SER A 201 11.29 -10.05 0.05
N LEU A 202 10.71 -11.23 0.10
CA LEU A 202 10.38 -11.91 1.33
C LEU A 202 11.62 -12.08 2.22
N ASP A 203 11.51 -11.74 3.51
CA ASP A 203 12.56 -11.87 4.53
C ASP A 203 12.05 -12.71 5.73
N MET A 204 11.50 -13.86 5.41
CA MET A 204 11.02 -14.82 6.38
C MET A 204 11.76 -16.16 6.22
N SER A 205 12.18 -16.74 7.32
CA SER A 205 12.67 -18.12 7.33
C SER A 205 11.53 -19.11 6.99
N LYS A 206 11.88 -20.33 6.58
CA LYS A 206 10.89 -21.36 6.29
C LYS A 206 9.93 -21.60 7.48
N ASP A 207 10.46 -21.56 8.71
CA ASP A 207 9.66 -21.80 9.91
C ASP A 207 8.73 -20.62 10.24
N GLU A 208 9.20 -19.36 10.07
CA GLU A 208 8.35 -18.18 10.22
C GLU A 208 7.22 -18.18 9.20
N LEU A 209 7.53 -18.57 7.95
CA LEU A 209 6.53 -18.62 6.88
C LEU A 209 5.49 -19.72 7.13
N LYS A 210 5.90 -20.89 7.65
CA LYS A 210 4.96 -21.92 8.10
C LYS A 210 4.03 -21.41 9.20
N ALA A 211 4.61 -20.77 10.23
CA ALA A 211 3.84 -20.20 11.33
C ALA A 211 2.84 -19.14 10.83
N PHE A 212 3.26 -18.29 9.91
CA PHE A 212 2.41 -17.30 9.27
C PHE A 212 1.23 -17.95 8.52
N ILE A 213 1.50 -18.96 7.66
CA ILE A 213 0.45 -19.65 6.91
C ILE A 213 -0.54 -20.35 7.85
N ILE A 214 -0.05 -21.03 8.89
CA ILE A 214 -0.90 -21.68 9.88
C ILE A 214 -1.83 -20.64 10.55
N LYS A 215 -1.28 -19.50 10.97
CA LYS A 215 -2.06 -18.42 11.58
C LYS A 215 -3.15 -17.90 10.63
N GLN A 216 -2.82 -17.66 9.37
CA GLN A 216 -3.79 -17.20 8.37
C GLN A 216 -4.92 -18.21 8.15
N VAL A 217 -4.60 -19.51 8.15
CA VAL A 217 -5.63 -20.57 8.04
C VAL A 217 -6.46 -20.67 9.31
N GLU A 218 -5.87 -20.55 10.50
CA GLU A 218 -6.62 -20.51 11.77
C GLU A 218 -7.65 -19.37 11.82
N GLU A 219 -7.29 -18.21 11.26
CA GLU A 219 -8.18 -17.04 11.22
C GLU A 219 -9.26 -17.18 10.14
N ALA A 220 -8.92 -17.67 8.94
CA ALA A 220 -9.82 -17.73 7.80
C ALA A 220 -10.67 -19.01 7.75
N ALA A 221 -10.14 -20.15 8.20
CA ALA A 221 -10.77 -21.47 8.10
C ALA A 221 -10.35 -22.37 9.29
N PRO A 222 -10.80 -22.08 10.51
CA PRO A 222 -10.38 -22.79 11.74
C PRO A 222 -10.53 -24.32 11.65
N ASP A 223 -11.58 -24.80 11.00
CA ASP A 223 -11.86 -26.24 10.83
C ASP A 223 -10.79 -26.94 9.97
N GLN A 224 -10.05 -26.22 9.14
CA GLN A 224 -8.99 -26.75 8.29
C GLN A 224 -7.59 -26.60 8.91
N ALA A 225 -7.47 -25.83 9.98
CA ALA A 225 -6.18 -25.46 10.56
C ALA A 225 -5.35 -26.68 11.00
N GLN A 226 -6.00 -27.69 11.62
CA GLN A 226 -5.30 -28.89 12.06
C GLN A 226 -4.75 -29.71 10.87
N MET A 227 -5.53 -29.84 9.80
CA MET A 227 -5.09 -30.56 8.59
C MET A 227 -3.90 -29.85 7.93
N VAL A 228 -3.92 -28.51 7.89
CA VAL A 228 -2.79 -27.74 7.35
C VAL A 228 -1.55 -27.87 8.24
N LYS A 229 -1.69 -27.82 9.57
CA LYS A 229 -0.57 -28.06 10.50
C LYS A 229 0.10 -29.40 10.28
N ASP A 230 -0.70 -30.45 10.17
CA ASP A 230 -0.20 -31.83 10.01
C ASP A 230 0.53 -32.04 8.66
N ASN A 231 0.20 -31.21 7.65
CA ASN A 231 0.73 -31.34 6.30
C ASN A 231 1.53 -30.10 5.84
N ILE A 232 1.97 -29.24 6.77
CA ILE A 232 2.53 -27.92 6.44
C ILE A 232 3.74 -27.99 5.51
N ASP A 233 4.60 -29.00 5.62
CA ASP A 233 5.75 -29.17 4.74
C ASP A 233 5.32 -29.43 3.29
N MET A 234 4.33 -30.28 3.08
CA MET A 234 3.77 -30.55 1.76
C MET A 234 3.06 -29.32 1.18
N VAL A 235 2.31 -28.59 2.02
CA VAL A 235 1.67 -27.32 1.65
C VAL A 235 2.71 -26.31 1.18
N MET A 236 3.81 -26.14 1.92
CA MET A 236 4.90 -25.25 1.56
C MET A 236 5.59 -25.59 0.22
N GLU A 237 5.77 -26.89 -0.05
CA GLU A 237 6.37 -27.35 -1.30
C GLU A 237 5.45 -27.08 -2.53
N GLN A 238 4.14 -27.20 -2.33
CA GLN A 238 3.17 -26.95 -3.38
C GLN A 238 2.95 -25.47 -3.63
N LEU A 239 2.84 -24.67 -2.57
CA LEU A 239 2.50 -23.24 -2.69
C LEU A 239 3.67 -22.37 -3.15
N LYS A 240 4.93 -22.77 -2.83
CA LYS A 240 6.14 -22.00 -3.15
C LYS A 240 5.94 -20.50 -2.94
N PRO A 241 5.62 -20.08 -1.70
CA PRO A 241 5.28 -18.70 -1.43
C PRO A 241 6.44 -17.76 -1.79
N GLU A 242 6.13 -16.77 -2.60
CA GLU A 242 7.08 -15.78 -3.10
C GLU A 242 6.44 -14.40 -3.11
N VAL A 243 7.15 -13.41 -2.61
CA VAL A 243 6.74 -12.01 -2.67
C VAL A 243 7.93 -11.19 -3.14
N SER A 244 7.73 -10.41 -4.17
CA SER A 244 8.73 -9.46 -4.67
C SER A 244 8.07 -8.14 -5.05
N ALA A 245 8.79 -7.04 -4.85
CA ALA A 245 8.36 -5.73 -5.29
C ALA A 245 9.56 -4.93 -5.82
N LYS A 246 9.32 -4.16 -6.87
CA LYS A 246 10.27 -3.22 -7.43
C LYS A 246 9.61 -1.87 -7.57
N THR A 247 10.18 -0.85 -6.91
CA THR A 247 9.73 0.53 -7.04
C THR A 247 10.86 1.39 -7.56
N THR A 248 10.59 2.18 -8.60
CA THR A 248 11.54 3.14 -9.18
C THR A 248 11.00 4.54 -9.01
N TYR A 249 11.73 5.38 -8.29
CA TYR A 249 11.45 6.79 -8.11
C TYR A 249 12.35 7.61 -9.03
N THR A 250 11.77 8.57 -9.75
CA THR A 250 12.53 9.63 -10.43
C THR A 250 12.29 10.93 -9.66
N MET A 251 13.34 11.46 -9.03
CA MET A 251 13.23 12.60 -8.12
C MET A 251 13.45 13.94 -8.83
N GLN A 252 12.79 14.99 -8.34
CA GLN A 252 13.06 16.37 -8.70
C GLN A 252 14.10 17.00 -7.76
N ASP A 253 14.63 18.18 -8.12
CA ASP A 253 15.59 18.90 -7.28
C ASP A 253 14.98 19.44 -5.97
N ASN A 254 13.65 19.60 -5.93
CA ASN A 254 12.93 20.00 -4.72
C ASN A 254 12.61 18.82 -3.77
N GLY A 255 13.09 17.60 -4.07
CA GLY A 255 12.88 16.41 -3.27
C GLY A 255 11.53 15.70 -3.45
N TRP A 256 10.60 16.28 -4.24
CA TRP A 256 9.36 15.59 -4.61
C TRP A 256 9.61 14.66 -5.80
N PRO A 257 8.97 13.49 -5.89
CA PRO A 257 9.11 12.63 -7.05
C PRO A 257 8.46 13.27 -8.29
N LEU A 258 9.12 13.13 -9.44
CA LEU A 258 8.54 13.41 -10.75
C LEU A 258 7.65 12.25 -11.19
N SER A 259 8.12 11.02 -10.94
CA SER A 259 7.36 9.80 -11.21
C SER A 259 7.78 8.66 -10.30
N ILE A 260 6.83 7.74 -10.06
CA ILE A 260 7.06 6.49 -9.33
C ILE A 260 6.49 5.38 -10.19
N LYS A 261 7.25 4.30 -10.37
CA LYS A 261 6.79 3.07 -11.05
C LYS A 261 6.98 1.92 -10.09
N SER A 262 5.90 1.22 -9.76
CA SER A 262 5.91 0.07 -8.86
C SER A 262 5.40 -1.17 -9.57
N GLU A 263 6.03 -2.29 -9.31
CA GLU A 263 5.61 -3.62 -9.72
C GLU A 263 5.75 -4.55 -8.51
N THR A 264 4.65 -5.15 -8.10
CA THR A 264 4.60 -6.14 -7.01
C THR A 264 4.08 -7.44 -7.57
N SER A 265 4.75 -8.54 -7.26
CA SER A 265 4.32 -9.89 -7.60
C SER A 265 4.31 -10.72 -6.33
N GLN A 266 3.21 -11.38 -6.08
CA GLN A 266 3.10 -12.32 -4.97
C GLN A 266 2.46 -13.62 -5.43
N ASN A 267 2.99 -14.72 -4.91
CA ASN A 267 2.38 -16.04 -5.01
C ASN A 267 2.23 -16.57 -3.59
N MET A 268 1.02 -16.49 -3.07
CA MET A 268 0.72 -16.91 -1.70
C MET A 268 -0.50 -17.82 -1.73
N MET A 269 -0.44 -18.93 -0.99
CA MET A 269 -1.54 -19.89 -0.86
C MET A 269 -2.14 -20.36 -2.20
N GLY A 270 -1.29 -20.49 -3.25
CA GLY A 270 -1.70 -20.93 -4.58
C GLY A 270 -2.39 -19.83 -5.42
N GLN A 271 -2.47 -18.61 -4.91
CA GLN A 271 -2.98 -17.45 -5.65
C GLN A 271 -1.82 -16.58 -6.10
N SER A 272 -1.74 -16.35 -7.40
CA SER A 272 -0.78 -15.42 -7.99
C SER A 272 -1.48 -14.08 -8.21
N GLN A 273 -0.85 -13.02 -7.71
CA GLN A 273 -1.28 -11.65 -7.91
C GLN A 273 -0.13 -10.83 -8.45
N LYS A 274 -0.41 -9.96 -9.39
CA LYS A 274 0.53 -8.97 -9.89
C LYS A 274 -0.13 -7.60 -9.84
N GLN A 275 0.56 -6.64 -9.23
CA GLN A 275 0.13 -5.26 -9.19
C GLN A 275 1.18 -4.38 -9.85
N THR A 276 0.75 -3.49 -10.72
CA THR A 276 1.58 -2.43 -11.30
C THR A 276 0.95 -1.09 -10.97
N SER A 277 1.77 -0.08 -10.67
CA SER A 277 1.31 1.29 -10.47
C SER A 277 2.31 2.26 -11.10
N VAL A 278 1.78 3.30 -11.74
CA VAL A 278 2.55 4.43 -12.27
C VAL A 278 1.94 5.71 -11.73
N ILE A 279 2.73 6.43 -10.93
CA ILE A 279 2.36 7.73 -10.37
C ILE A 279 3.19 8.78 -11.10
N THR A 280 2.55 9.78 -11.69
CA THR A 280 3.22 10.83 -12.47
C THR A 280 2.72 12.20 -12.05
N LEU A 281 3.65 13.11 -11.77
CA LEU A 281 3.32 14.51 -11.46
C LEU A 281 2.66 15.17 -12.67
N LYS A 282 1.49 15.78 -12.46
CA LYS A 282 0.86 16.63 -13.46
C LYS A 282 1.63 17.94 -13.59
N GLN A 283 1.94 18.33 -14.81
CA GLN A 283 2.58 19.61 -15.14
C GLN A 283 1.57 20.74 -15.17
#